data_b8e17a663722cf5ad435a77f7ca68106
#
_entry.id   b8e17a663722cf5ad435a77f7ca68106
#
_cell.length_a   1.000
_cell.length_b   1.000
_cell.length_c   1.000
_cell.angle_alpha   90.00
_cell.angle_beta   90.00
_cell.angle_gamma   90.00
#
_symmetry.space_group_name_H-M   'P 1'
#
loop_
_entity.id
_entity.type
_entity.pdbx_description
1 polymer ?
#
loop_
_entity_poly.entity_id
_entity_poly.type
_entity_poly.pdbx_seq_one_letter_code
_entity_poly.pdbx_strand_id
1 'polypeptide(L)'
;PKSSKVLIGEVTSTGMEEPFAHEKLSPVLAMYKSEDFEDGLRKADELVKLGGLGHTSSLYINLAEKEKIDKFGRLMKTGRTLINMPASLGAIGDVFNFKLEPSLTLGCGSWGGNSVSENVGVKHLLNVKTIAERRENMLWFRVPEKVYFKYGSLPTALEELKGKHKKAFIVTDKVLAELGYAEHITKVLDSLNIDYRIFSEVKEDPTL
;
A
#
# COMPACT_ATOMS: atom_id res chain seq x y z
N PRO A 1 42.09 -22.70 -2.50
CA PRO A 1 42.36 -23.88 -1.67
C PRO A 1 41.30 -24.94 -1.91
N LYS A 2 41.67 -26.21 -2.03
CA LYS A 2 40.75 -27.33 -2.33
C LYS A 2 39.68 -27.57 -1.26
N SER A 3 39.76 -26.90 -0.09
CA SER A 3 38.83 -27.03 1.04
C SER A 3 37.85 -25.85 1.19
N SER A 4 38.01 -24.80 0.39
CA SER A 4 37.12 -23.63 0.51
C SER A 4 35.76 -23.90 -0.13
N LYS A 5 34.67 -23.62 0.62
CA LYS A 5 33.30 -23.78 0.14
C LYS A 5 32.78 -22.53 -0.57
N VAL A 6 33.27 -21.36 -0.18
CA VAL A 6 32.87 -20.05 -0.73
C VAL A 6 34.12 -19.18 -0.82
N LEU A 7 34.24 -18.45 -1.90
CA LEU A 7 35.28 -17.42 -2.11
C LEU A 7 34.58 -16.05 -2.03
N ILE A 8 35.16 -15.14 -1.24
CA ILE A 8 34.66 -13.77 -1.11
C ILE A 8 35.73 -12.81 -1.55
N GLY A 9 35.45 -11.97 -2.54
CA GLY A 9 36.36 -10.93 -3.02
C GLY A 9 35.82 -9.54 -2.64
N GLU A 10 36.72 -8.71 -2.09
CA GLU A 10 36.38 -7.28 -1.88
C GLU A 10 36.44 -6.55 -3.22
N VAL A 11 35.40 -5.80 -3.52
CA VAL A 11 35.18 -5.10 -4.77
C VAL A 11 34.75 -3.66 -4.48
N THR A 12 35.15 -2.73 -5.32
CA THR A 12 34.88 -1.31 -5.13
C THR A 12 33.90 -0.72 -6.17
N SER A 13 33.94 -1.25 -7.41
CA SER A 13 33.10 -0.79 -8.50
C SER A 13 31.80 -1.61 -8.61
N THR A 14 30.69 -0.94 -8.86
CA THR A 14 29.39 -1.53 -9.17
C THR A 14 29.06 -1.44 -10.66
N GLY A 15 30.03 -1.02 -11.49
CA GLY A 15 29.84 -0.76 -12.92
C GLY A 15 29.89 -2.02 -13.79
N MET A 16 29.46 -1.85 -15.01
CA MET A 16 29.48 -2.93 -16.06
C MET A 16 30.85 -3.53 -16.34
N GLU A 17 31.91 -2.74 -16.10
CA GLU A 17 33.29 -3.12 -16.30
C GLU A 17 33.85 -4.07 -15.23
N GLU A 18 33.13 -4.17 -14.08
CA GLU A 18 33.60 -5.00 -12.96
C GLU A 18 33.02 -6.42 -13.06
N PRO A 19 33.86 -7.43 -13.36
CA PRO A 19 33.36 -8.81 -13.53
C PRO A 19 32.69 -9.38 -12.27
N PHE A 20 33.12 -8.93 -11.08
CA PHE A 20 32.53 -9.39 -9.81
C PHE A 20 31.20 -8.72 -9.48
N ALA A 21 30.81 -7.65 -10.16
CA ALA A 21 29.53 -7.03 -10.03
C ALA A 21 28.39 -7.84 -10.69
N HIS A 22 28.72 -8.64 -11.69
CA HIS A 22 27.77 -9.49 -12.41
C HIS A 22 27.37 -10.76 -11.63
N GLU A 23 26.26 -11.35 -12.03
CA GLU A 23 25.83 -12.64 -11.50
C GLU A 23 26.90 -13.72 -11.80
N LYS A 24 27.24 -14.47 -10.77
CA LYS A 24 28.18 -15.56 -10.84
C LYS A 24 27.53 -16.84 -10.34
N LEU A 25 26.97 -17.67 -11.19
CA LEU A 25 26.37 -18.95 -10.85
C LEU A 25 27.36 -19.94 -10.25
N SER A 26 28.10 -19.51 -9.24
CA SER A 26 29.18 -20.21 -8.57
C SER A 26 29.33 -19.73 -7.13
N PRO A 27 30.02 -20.46 -6.25
CA PRO A 27 30.25 -20.07 -4.86
C PRO A 27 31.33 -18.95 -4.73
N VAL A 28 31.20 -17.92 -5.56
CA VAL A 28 32.04 -16.71 -5.52
C VAL A 28 31.15 -15.51 -5.25
N LEU A 29 31.44 -14.79 -4.19
CA LEU A 29 30.68 -13.61 -3.75
C LEU A 29 31.54 -12.36 -3.84
N ALA A 30 30.95 -11.28 -4.34
CA ALA A 30 31.50 -9.94 -4.22
C ALA A 30 31.07 -9.34 -2.85
N MET A 31 32.02 -8.66 -2.22
CA MET A 31 31.79 -7.93 -0.99
C MET A 31 32.10 -6.45 -1.21
N TYR A 32 31.17 -5.61 -0.91
CA TYR A 32 31.29 -4.15 -0.99
C TYR A 32 31.25 -3.55 0.41
N LYS A 33 32.23 -2.71 0.71
CA LYS A 33 32.18 -1.86 1.90
C LYS A 33 31.33 -0.63 1.61
N SER A 34 30.55 -0.21 2.59
CA SER A 34 29.78 1.03 2.54
C SER A 34 30.15 1.92 3.73
N GLU A 35 30.11 3.22 3.53
CA GLU A 35 30.39 4.21 4.56
C GLU A 35 29.24 4.31 5.56
N ASP A 36 28.01 4.25 5.04
CA ASP A 36 26.79 4.30 5.81
C ASP A 36 25.65 3.51 5.13
N PHE A 37 24.45 3.64 5.68
CA PHE A 37 23.25 2.98 5.15
C PHE A 37 22.89 3.46 3.74
N GLU A 38 23.03 4.76 3.47
CA GLU A 38 22.68 5.36 2.17
C GLU A 38 23.63 4.89 1.06
N ASP A 39 24.91 4.87 1.34
CA ASP A 39 25.91 4.35 0.40
C ASP A 39 25.71 2.85 0.14
N GLY A 40 25.40 2.08 1.19
CA GLY A 40 25.07 0.66 1.03
C GLY A 40 23.82 0.43 0.19
N LEU A 41 22.78 1.24 0.41
CA LEU A 41 21.53 1.20 -0.33
C LEU A 41 21.74 1.55 -1.82
N ARG A 42 22.54 2.58 -2.10
CA ARG A 42 22.89 2.99 -3.46
C ARG A 42 23.64 1.88 -4.21
N LYS A 43 24.68 1.31 -3.59
CA LYS A 43 25.45 0.19 -4.18
C LYS A 43 24.55 -1.03 -4.46
N ALA A 44 23.67 -1.36 -3.52
CA ALA A 44 22.73 -2.47 -3.69
C ALA A 44 21.75 -2.23 -4.86
N ASP A 45 21.21 -1.00 -4.98
CA ASP A 45 20.32 -0.63 -6.11
C ASP A 45 21.04 -0.70 -7.46
N GLU A 46 22.28 -0.23 -7.53
CA GLU A 46 23.12 -0.31 -8.73
C GLU A 46 23.37 -1.78 -9.15
N LEU A 47 23.70 -2.64 -8.19
CA LEU A 47 23.91 -4.07 -8.43
C LEU A 47 22.63 -4.79 -8.85
N VAL A 48 21.49 -4.45 -8.27
CA VAL A 48 20.17 -4.99 -8.67
C VAL A 48 19.83 -4.58 -10.10
N LYS A 49 20.12 -3.33 -10.49
CA LYS A 49 19.93 -2.87 -11.87
C LYS A 49 20.85 -3.58 -12.85
N LEU A 50 22.09 -3.82 -12.46
CA LEU A 50 23.08 -4.52 -13.28
C LEU A 50 22.74 -6.00 -13.47
N GLY A 51 22.32 -6.67 -12.38
CA GLY A 51 22.02 -8.11 -12.38
C GLY A 51 20.65 -8.50 -12.91
N GLY A 52 19.84 -7.52 -13.33
CA GLY A 52 18.42 -7.72 -13.68
C GLY A 52 17.49 -7.57 -12.47
N LEU A 53 16.33 -6.97 -12.72
CA LEU A 53 15.37 -6.64 -11.68
C LEU A 53 14.54 -7.85 -11.27
N GLY A 54 13.93 -7.79 -10.08
CA GLY A 54 12.93 -8.74 -9.63
C GLY A 54 13.42 -9.90 -8.76
N HIS A 55 14.70 -10.00 -8.48
CA HIS A 55 15.29 -11.03 -7.60
C HIS A 55 14.82 -10.90 -6.14
N THR A 56 15.48 -11.59 -5.22
CA THR A 56 15.28 -11.46 -3.77
C THR A 56 16.41 -10.65 -3.17
N SER A 57 16.09 -9.73 -2.29
CA SER A 57 17.06 -8.96 -1.50
C SER A 57 16.95 -9.31 -0.01
N SER A 58 18.02 -9.07 0.73
CA SER A 58 18.07 -9.22 2.19
C SER A 58 18.66 -7.97 2.83
N LEU A 59 18.08 -7.58 3.96
CA LEU A 59 18.59 -6.51 4.80
C LEU A 59 18.78 -7.04 6.22
N TYR A 60 20.02 -7.01 6.70
CA TYR A 60 20.35 -7.32 8.10
C TYR A 60 20.46 -6.01 8.86
N ILE A 61 19.55 -5.77 9.80
CA ILE A 61 19.41 -4.50 10.50
C ILE A 61 18.71 -4.69 11.86
N ASN A 62 18.91 -3.74 12.75
CA ASN A 62 18.10 -3.70 13.97
C ASN A 62 16.62 -3.44 13.62
N LEU A 63 15.72 -4.27 14.14
CA LEU A 63 14.28 -4.16 13.86
C LEU A 63 13.63 -2.87 14.38
N ALA A 64 14.31 -2.12 15.24
CA ALA A 64 13.88 -0.78 15.67
C ALA A 64 14.01 0.28 14.54
N GLU A 65 14.88 0.06 13.56
CA GLU A 65 15.15 0.96 12.43
C GLU A 65 14.07 0.90 11.34
N LYS A 66 12.82 1.10 11.73
CA LYS A 66 11.65 0.92 10.84
C LYS A 66 11.71 1.79 9.57
N GLU A 67 12.17 3.03 9.69
CA GLU A 67 12.29 3.95 8.57
C GLU A 67 13.30 3.45 7.52
N LYS A 68 14.43 2.92 7.95
CA LYS A 68 15.43 2.34 7.05
C LYS A 68 14.92 1.06 6.37
N ILE A 69 14.20 0.21 7.12
CA ILE A 69 13.58 -1.00 6.57
C ILE A 69 12.56 -0.62 5.48
N ASP A 70 11.69 0.34 5.75
CA ASP A 70 10.68 0.82 4.80
C ASP A 70 11.33 1.45 3.57
N LYS A 71 12.34 2.31 3.78
CA LYS A 71 13.11 2.92 2.68
C LYS A 71 13.78 1.87 1.80
N PHE A 72 14.43 0.87 2.38
CA PHE A 72 15.03 -0.23 1.64
C PHE A 72 13.99 -0.99 0.81
N GLY A 73 12.86 -1.36 1.42
CA GLY A 73 11.80 -2.10 0.75
C GLY A 73 11.15 -1.33 -0.42
N ARG A 74 11.05 -0.01 -0.32
CA ARG A 74 10.51 0.84 -1.40
C ARG A 74 11.48 1.05 -2.56
N LEU A 75 12.78 1.13 -2.28
CA LEU A 75 13.79 1.43 -3.30
C LEU A 75 14.28 0.19 -4.04
N MET A 76 14.39 -0.94 -3.37
CA MET A 76 14.84 -2.18 -3.99
C MET A 76 13.81 -2.74 -4.96
N LYS A 77 14.16 -2.79 -6.23
CA LYS A 77 13.31 -3.39 -7.28
C LYS A 77 13.47 -4.90 -7.31
N THR A 78 13.19 -5.52 -6.17
CA THR A 78 13.22 -6.97 -5.97
C THR A 78 11.83 -7.47 -5.62
N GLY A 79 11.46 -8.64 -6.08
CA GLY A 79 10.16 -9.24 -5.81
C GLY A 79 9.95 -9.61 -4.34
N ARG A 80 11.04 -9.74 -3.59
CA ARG A 80 11.03 -10.07 -2.15
C ARG A 80 12.16 -9.33 -1.44
N THR A 81 11.84 -8.81 -0.27
CA THR A 81 12.82 -8.24 0.65
C THR A 81 12.72 -8.98 1.98
N LEU A 82 13.78 -9.66 2.37
CA LEU A 82 13.85 -10.40 3.62
C LEU A 82 14.62 -9.61 4.67
N ILE A 83 14.08 -9.54 5.88
CA ILE A 83 14.73 -8.83 6.99
C ILE A 83 15.36 -9.84 7.92
N ASN A 84 16.68 -9.69 8.14
CA ASN A 84 17.51 -10.55 8.98
C ASN A 84 17.48 -12.05 8.60
N MET A 85 17.31 -12.30 7.31
CA MET A 85 17.26 -13.63 6.73
C MET A 85 18.03 -13.65 5.40
N PRO A 86 18.71 -14.76 5.05
CA PRO A 86 19.36 -14.87 3.77
C PRO A 86 18.37 -14.91 2.60
N ALA A 87 18.72 -14.26 1.49
CA ALA A 87 17.86 -14.15 0.31
C ALA A 87 17.44 -15.52 -0.28
N SER A 88 18.26 -16.56 -0.11
CA SER A 88 17.94 -17.92 -0.52
C SER A 88 16.66 -18.50 0.13
N LEU A 89 16.32 -18.07 1.33
CA LEU A 89 15.07 -18.51 1.99
C LEU A 89 13.82 -17.93 1.33
N GLY A 90 13.92 -16.80 0.64
CA GLY A 90 12.83 -16.24 -0.14
C GLY A 90 12.39 -17.14 -1.29
N ALA A 91 13.31 -17.94 -1.83
CA ALA A 91 13.02 -18.91 -2.88
C ALA A 91 12.25 -20.13 -2.32
N ILE A 92 12.64 -20.61 -1.13
CA ILE A 92 12.06 -21.81 -0.53
C ILE A 92 10.66 -21.53 0.06
N GLY A 93 10.44 -20.30 0.56
CA GLY A 93 9.19 -19.89 1.18
C GLY A 93 9.11 -20.28 2.66
N ASP A 94 7.91 -20.48 3.17
CA ASP A 94 7.60 -20.62 4.61
C ASP A 94 8.01 -21.99 5.20
N VAL A 95 9.27 -22.33 5.05
CA VAL A 95 9.87 -23.47 5.75
C VAL A 95 10.42 -23.05 7.14
N PHE A 96 10.57 -21.74 7.38
CA PHE A 96 11.31 -21.18 8.50
C PHE A 96 10.55 -20.08 9.27
N ASN A 97 9.26 -20.20 9.44
CA ASN A 97 8.40 -19.27 10.22
C ASN A 97 8.23 -17.86 9.64
N PHE A 98 8.17 -17.70 8.35
CA PHE A 98 7.78 -16.44 7.70
C PHE A 98 6.73 -16.68 6.61
N LYS A 99 5.87 -15.70 6.39
CA LYS A 99 4.65 -15.85 5.59
C LYS A 99 4.88 -15.76 4.07
N LEU A 100 5.79 -16.54 3.52
CA LEU A 100 5.92 -16.73 2.09
C LEU A 100 5.46 -18.13 1.72
N GLU A 101 4.68 -18.24 0.65
CA GLU A 101 4.27 -19.55 0.13
C GLU A 101 5.49 -20.40 -0.26
N PRO A 102 5.58 -21.66 0.15
CA PRO A 102 6.63 -22.57 -0.31
C PRO A 102 6.61 -22.70 -1.82
N SER A 103 7.78 -22.56 -2.45
CA SER A 103 7.85 -22.65 -3.91
C SER A 103 9.23 -23.02 -4.39
N LEU A 104 9.30 -23.68 -5.54
CA LEU A 104 10.52 -23.89 -6.31
C LEU A 104 10.64 -22.92 -7.48
N THR A 105 9.54 -22.20 -7.79
CA THR A 105 9.49 -21.23 -8.89
C THR A 105 9.04 -19.88 -8.36
N LEU A 106 9.84 -18.85 -8.64
CA LEU A 106 9.59 -17.50 -8.16
C LEU A 106 9.00 -16.63 -9.28
N GLY A 107 7.91 -15.93 -8.96
CA GLY A 107 7.47 -14.80 -9.74
C GLY A 107 8.23 -13.54 -9.30
N CYS A 108 8.84 -12.85 -10.26
CA CYS A 108 9.58 -11.61 -10.03
C CYS A 108 8.79 -10.37 -10.48
N GLY A 109 7.54 -10.53 -10.85
CA GLY A 109 6.67 -9.46 -11.32
C GLY A 109 7.14 -8.82 -12.62
N SER A 110 6.61 -7.65 -12.92
CA SER A 110 6.94 -6.89 -14.14
C SER A 110 8.43 -6.52 -14.23
N TRP A 111 9.09 -6.32 -13.11
CA TRP A 111 10.54 -6.05 -13.08
C TRP A 111 11.38 -7.20 -13.61
N GLY A 112 10.95 -8.43 -13.37
CA GLY A 112 11.61 -9.63 -13.90
C GLY A 112 10.96 -10.17 -15.18
N GLY A 113 10.06 -9.42 -15.81
CA GLY A 113 9.35 -9.85 -17.02
C GLY A 113 8.35 -10.99 -16.79
N ASN A 114 7.87 -11.17 -15.57
CA ASN A 114 6.95 -12.24 -15.18
C ASN A 114 5.52 -11.72 -14.99
N SER A 115 4.55 -12.58 -15.24
CA SER A 115 3.12 -12.31 -14.99
C SER A 115 2.74 -12.42 -13.52
N VAL A 116 3.59 -13.00 -12.67
CA VAL A 116 3.37 -13.26 -11.26
C VAL A 116 4.47 -12.59 -10.44
N SER A 117 4.10 -11.92 -9.34
CA SER A 117 5.02 -11.22 -8.43
C SER A 117 5.19 -11.93 -7.07
N GLU A 118 4.76 -13.17 -6.95
CA GLU A 118 4.81 -13.95 -5.71
C GLU A 118 5.40 -15.34 -5.95
N ASN A 119 5.59 -16.10 -4.88
CA ASN A 119 6.02 -17.50 -4.97
C ASN A 119 4.94 -18.31 -5.71
N VAL A 120 5.34 -19.02 -6.75
CA VAL A 120 4.39 -19.74 -7.62
C VAL A 120 3.93 -21.02 -6.93
N GLY A 121 2.63 -21.15 -6.75
CA GLY A 121 1.98 -22.31 -6.17
C GLY A 121 0.84 -22.83 -7.06
N VAL A 122 0.10 -23.82 -6.56
CA VAL A 122 -1.01 -24.48 -7.27
C VAL A 122 -2.06 -23.49 -7.78
N LYS A 123 -2.33 -22.42 -7.04
CA LYS A 123 -3.31 -21.38 -7.43
C LYS A 123 -3.01 -20.74 -8.79
N HIS A 124 -1.72 -20.68 -9.19
CA HIS A 124 -1.28 -20.09 -10.47
C HIS A 124 -1.49 -21.05 -11.66
N LEU A 125 -1.75 -22.31 -11.39
CA LEU A 125 -2.08 -23.32 -12.40
C LEU A 125 -3.59 -23.49 -12.60
N LEU A 126 -4.40 -22.84 -11.74
CA LEU A 126 -5.85 -22.91 -11.83
C LEU A 126 -6.37 -21.88 -12.84
N ASN A 127 -7.21 -22.35 -13.75
CA ASN A 127 -7.92 -21.48 -14.66
C ASN A 127 -9.27 -21.11 -14.04
N VAL A 128 -9.36 -19.91 -13.47
CA VAL A 128 -10.59 -19.41 -12.84
C VAL A 128 -11.51 -18.83 -13.90
N LYS A 129 -12.75 -19.36 -13.97
CA LYS A 129 -13.82 -18.83 -14.81
C LYS A 129 -14.83 -18.08 -13.96
N THR A 130 -15.21 -16.91 -14.41
CA THR A 130 -16.29 -16.14 -13.78
C THR A 130 -17.59 -16.37 -14.56
N ILE A 131 -18.64 -16.77 -13.86
CA ILE A 131 -20.01 -16.81 -14.39
C ILE A 131 -20.73 -15.60 -13.80
N ALA A 132 -21.12 -14.66 -14.64
CA ALA A 132 -21.88 -13.49 -14.25
C ALA A 132 -23.29 -13.58 -14.83
N GLU A 133 -24.29 -13.56 -13.95
CA GLU A 133 -25.69 -13.53 -14.33
C GLU A 133 -26.24 -12.12 -14.17
N ARG A 134 -26.90 -11.62 -15.21
CA ARG A 134 -27.63 -10.36 -15.13
C ARG A 134 -28.92 -10.57 -14.33
N ARG A 135 -29.07 -9.84 -13.24
CA ARG A 135 -30.31 -9.80 -12.45
C ARG A 135 -31.14 -8.58 -12.88
N GLU A 136 -32.02 -8.78 -13.82
CA GLU A 136 -32.83 -7.68 -14.41
C GLU A 136 -33.75 -6.99 -13.39
N ASN A 137 -34.21 -7.73 -12.38
CA ASN A 137 -35.19 -7.25 -11.40
C ASN A 137 -34.58 -6.75 -10.08
N MET A 138 -33.25 -6.55 -10.04
CA MET A 138 -32.57 -6.08 -8.84
C MET A 138 -32.06 -4.64 -8.98
N LEU A 139 -32.81 -3.81 -9.70
CA LEU A 139 -32.61 -2.37 -9.66
C LEU A 139 -33.19 -1.84 -8.36
N TRP A 140 -32.37 -1.82 -7.33
CA TRP A 140 -32.74 -1.18 -6.07
C TRP A 140 -31.72 -0.10 -5.76
N PHE A 141 -32.22 1.00 -5.21
CA PHE A 141 -31.37 1.99 -4.59
C PHE A 141 -31.90 2.25 -3.18
N ARG A 142 -30.99 2.51 -2.26
CA ARG A 142 -31.37 2.76 -0.87
C ARG A 142 -31.73 4.23 -0.74
N VAL A 143 -32.95 4.50 -0.35
CA VAL A 143 -33.39 5.85 0.05
C VAL A 143 -33.37 5.94 1.58
N PRO A 144 -33.24 7.12 2.15
CA PRO A 144 -33.45 7.32 3.58
C PRO A 144 -34.85 6.80 3.98
N GLU A 145 -34.97 6.36 5.22
CA GLU A 145 -36.26 5.89 5.78
C GLU A 145 -37.37 6.94 5.64
N LYS A 146 -36.99 8.23 5.68
CA LYS A 146 -37.87 9.36 5.48
C LYS A 146 -37.28 10.39 4.54
N VAL A 147 -38.08 10.86 3.62
CA VAL A 147 -37.74 11.92 2.68
C VAL A 147 -38.80 13.02 2.80
N TYR A 148 -38.39 14.21 3.17
CA TYR A 148 -39.27 15.40 3.25
C TYR A 148 -39.05 16.22 1.97
N PHE A 149 -40.02 16.24 1.10
CA PHE A 149 -39.98 16.95 -0.18
C PHE A 149 -41.19 17.86 -0.40
N LYS A 150 -41.14 19.04 0.11
CA LYS A 150 -42.13 20.09 -0.16
C LYS A 150 -41.49 21.42 0.20
N TYR A 151 -41.84 22.47 -0.47
CA TYR A 151 -41.42 23.80 -0.06
C TYR A 151 -41.86 24.04 1.40
N GLY A 152 -40.91 24.46 2.22
CA GLY A 152 -41.14 24.66 3.67
C GLY A 152 -41.15 23.38 4.52
N SER A 153 -40.70 22.24 4.03
CA SER A 153 -40.61 20.97 4.81
C SER A 153 -39.49 20.93 5.84
N LEU A 154 -38.51 21.82 5.72
CA LEU A 154 -37.33 21.83 6.59
C LEU A 154 -37.66 21.90 8.12
N PRO A 155 -38.55 22.81 8.59
CA PRO A 155 -38.94 22.82 10.00
C PRO A 155 -39.50 21.50 10.47
N THR A 156 -40.41 20.90 9.71
CA THR A 156 -41.03 19.61 10.05
C THR A 156 -39.99 18.48 10.10
N ALA A 157 -39.03 18.48 9.19
CA ALA A 157 -37.96 17.49 9.19
C ALA A 157 -37.06 17.62 10.44
N LEU A 158 -36.70 18.84 10.80
CA LEU A 158 -35.83 19.11 11.96
C LEU A 158 -36.56 18.94 13.32
N GLU A 159 -37.90 19.03 13.37
CA GLU A 159 -38.68 18.71 14.59
C GLU A 159 -38.43 17.29 15.11
N GLU A 160 -38.04 16.35 14.24
CA GLU A 160 -37.69 14.99 14.66
C GLU A 160 -36.45 14.94 15.58
N LEU A 161 -35.63 15.97 15.57
CA LEU A 161 -34.46 16.10 16.44
C LEU A 161 -34.83 16.51 17.87
N LYS A 162 -36.01 17.09 18.04
CA LYS A 162 -36.50 17.60 19.33
C LYS A 162 -36.52 16.50 20.38
N GLY A 163 -35.89 16.75 21.51
CA GLY A 163 -35.81 15.80 22.62
C GLY A 163 -34.88 14.61 22.41
N LYS A 164 -34.38 14.38 21.18
CA LYS A 164 -33.46 13.30 20.85
C LYS A 164 -32.00 13.77 20.84
N HIS A 165 -31.76 14.99 20.35
CA HIS A 165 -30.44 15.55 20.18
C HIS A 165 -30.33 16.94 20.80
N LYS A 166 -29.18 17.25 21.40
CA LYS A 166 -28.90 18.56 22.01
C LYS A 166 -27.93 19.40 21.20
N LYS A 167 -27.23 18.76 20.25
CA LYS A 167 -26.22 19.40 19.41
C LYS A 167 -26.32 18.91 17.98
N ALA A 168 -26.14 19.84 17.04
CA ALA A 168 -26.08 19.54 15.60
C ALA A 168 -24.74 20.01 15.01
N PHE A 169 -24.29 19.32 13.97
CA PHE A 169 -23.17 19.74 13.17
C PHE A 169 -23.64 19.93 11.74
N ILE A 170 -23.56 21.17 11.25
CA ILE A 170 -24.00 21.55 9.91
C ILE A 170 -22.75 21.57 9.03
N VAL A 171 -22.76 20.77 7.97
CA VAL A 171 -21.68 20.70 7.00
C VAL A 171 -22.19 21.24 5.67
N THR A 172 -21.50 22.22 5.13
CA THR A 172 -21.87 22.88 3.86
C THR A 172 -20.61 23.38 3.14
N ASP A 173 -20.77 23.90 1.96
CA ASP A 173 -19.72 24.63 1.26
C ASP A 173 -19.84 26.15 1.54
N LYS A 174 -18.80 26.87 1.13
CA LYS A 174 -18.70 28.30 1.36
C LYS A 174 -19.79 29.09 0.63
N VAL A 175 -20.15 28.68 -0.59
CA VAL A 175 -21.14 29.37 -1.42
C VAL A 175 -22.52 29.27 -0.79
N LEU A 176 -22.95 28.09 -0.37
CA LEU A 176 -24.25 27.90 0.28
C LEU A 176 -24.33 28.60 1.64
N ALA A 177 -23.20 28.67 2.36
CA ALA A 177 -23.14 29.45 3.60
C ALA A 177 -23.31 30.96 3.34
N GLU A 178 -22.59 31.52 2.37
CA GLU A 178 -22.68 32.94 1.98
C GLU A 178 -24.06 33.32 1.40
N LEU A 179 -24.71 32.41 0.71
CA LEU A 179 -26.10 32.60 0.20
C LEU A 179 -27.17 32.49 1.29
N GLY A 180 -26.80 32.20 2.53
CA GLY A 180 -27.73 32.16 3.67
C GLY A 180 -28.53 30.87 3.78
N TYR A 181 -28.23 29.81 3.00
CA TYR A 181 -28.95 28.53 3.12
C TYR A 181 -28.78 27.88 4.50
N ALA A 182 -27.60 28.01 5.11
CA ALA A 182 -27.36 27.51 6.45
C ALA A 182 -28.25 28.20 7.51
N GLU A 183 -28.61 29.48 7.31
CA GLU A 183 -29.46 30.22 8.23
C GLU A 183 -30.87 29.65 8.34
N HIS A 184 -31.40 29.05 7.29
CA HIS A 184 -32.69 28.37 7.34
C HIS A 184 -32.69 27.22 8.33
N ILE A 185 -31.57 26.51 8.45
CA ILE A 185 -31.37 25.38 9.37
C ILE A 185 -31.19 25.93 10.78
N THR A 186 -30.31 26.91 10.99
CA THR A 186 -29.97 27.43 12.31
C THR A 186 -31.16 28.07 12.98
N LYS A 187 -32.01 28.81 12.24
CA LYS A 187 -33.25 29.38 12.79
C LYS A 187 -34.20 28.32 13.37
N VAL A 188 -34.29 27.17 12.75
CA VAL A 188 -35.12 26.07 13.26
C VAL A 188 -34.44 25.43 14.48
N LEU A 189 -33.14 25.18 14.42
CA LEU A 189 -32.40 24.63 15.57
C LEU A 189 -32.46 25.52 16.80
N ASP A 190 -32.38 26.84 16.61
CA ASP A 190 -32.56 27.84 17.69
C ASP A 190 -33.92 27.72 18.31
N SER A 191 -35.01 27.60 17.52
CA SER A 191 -36.37 27.42 18.02
C SER A 191 -36.58 26.09 18.78
N LEU A 192 -35.74 25.09 18.49
CA LEU A 192 -35.76 23.78 19.13
C LEU A 192 -34.80 23.70 20.35
N ASN A 193 -34.05 24.77 20.65
CA ASN A 193 -32.99 24.82 21.66
C ASN A 193 -31.94 23.76 21.46
N ILE A 194 -31.48 23.59 20.21
CA ILE A 194 -30.41 22.67 19.81
C ILE A 194 -29.18 23.50 19.45
N ASP A 195 -28.08 23.32 20.19
CA ASP A 195 -26.80 23.94 19.88
C ASP A 195 -26.26 23.42 18.56
N TYR A 196 -25.53 24.27 17.81
CA TYR A 196 -24.95 23.84 16.56
C TYR A 196 -23.55 24.40 16.32
N ARG A 197 -22.82 23.74 15.42
CA ARG A 197 -21.61 24.26 14.78
C ARG A 197 -21.74 24.12 13.28
N ILE A 198 -21.19 25.09 12.56
CA ILE A 198 -21.19 25.11 11.09
C ILE A 198 -19.75 24.88 10.63
N PHE A 199 -19.58 23.98 9.69
CA PHE A 199 -18.37 23.79 8.89
C PHE A 199 -18.70 24.09 7.44
N SER A 200 -18.08 25.13 6.87
CA SER A 200 -18.39 25.64 5.53
C SER A 200 -17.24 25.54 4.54
N GLU A 201 -16.24 24.70 4.83
CA GLU A 201 -15.05 24.55 3.99
C GLU A 201 -15.04 23.27 3.14
N VAL A 202 -16.23 22.72 2.86
CA VAL A 202 -16.35 21.56 1.96
C VAL A 202 -16.00 21.99 0.54
N LYS A 203 -15.13 21.22 -0.12
CA LYS A 203 -14.76 21.43 -1.53
C LYS A 203 -15.67 20.61 -2.43
N GLU A 204 -15.78 21.01 -3.70
CA GLU A 204 -16.62 20.35 -4.72
C GLU A 204 -16.24 18.87 -4.91
N ASP A 205 -14.94 18.55 -4.83
CA ASP A 205 -14.42 17.18 -4.83
C ASP A 205 -13.83 16.84 -3.46
N PRO A 206 -14.63 16.34 -2.51
CA PRO A 206 -14.13 16.01 -1.19
C PRO A 206 -13.15 14.83 -1.26
N THR A 207 -11.94 15.06 -0.77
CA THR A 207 -10.94 14.00 -0.57
C THR A 207 -11.06 13.39 0.81
N LEU A 208 -10.78 12.08 0.90
CA LEU A 208 -10.66 11.38 2.17
C LEU A 208 -9.49 11.91 3.00
#